data_f8dfea053920d300fef97fe027f54ed4
#
_entry.id   f8dfea053920d300fef97fe027f54ed4
#
_cell.length_a   1.000
_cell.length_b   1.000
_cell.length_c   1.000
_cell.angle_alpha   90.00
_cell.angle_beta   90.00
_cell.angle_gamma   90.00
#
_symmetry.space_group_name_H-M   'P 1'
#
loop_
_entity.id
_entity.type
_entity.pdbx_description
1 polymer ?
#
loop_
_entity_poly.entity_id
_entity_poly.type
_entity_poly.pdbx_seq_one_letter_code
_entity_poly.pdbx_strand_id
1 'polypeptide(L)'
;MIIAAASQSSGNIQKDVANHIMGHVSNTTPGHHIWDKADYPLLQSIYNNFGIDLSISKHVFMLWLVALIVGVVVIIPVRAFLNRGDQVPKGWMNALEAVVQFIRDSIVKPNVGDKWVMTWSPIILTFFFFILFANGIGMIPIFDFLGATNRFLLE
;
A
#
# COMPACT_ATOMS: atom_id res chain seq x y z
N MET A 1 26.21 -12.75 40.82
CA MET A 1 26.70 -11.89 39.71
C MET A 1 26.25 -12.38 38.33
N ILE A 2 26.32 -13.66 38.01
CA ILE A 2 25.94 -14.25 36.70
C ILE A 2 24.43 -14.09 36.40
N ILE A 3 23.54 -14.26 37.38
CA ILE A 3 22.08 -14.16 37.20
C ILE A 3 21.65 -12.72 36.87
N ALA A 4 22.28 -11.71 37.47
CA ALA A 4 22.00 -10.32 37.19
C ALA A 4 22.44 -9.91 35.76
N ALA A 5 23.55 -10.43 35.26
CA ALA A 5 24.01 -10.21 33.90
C ALA A 5 23.09 -10.87 32.86
N ALA A 6 22.58 -12.07 33.14
CA ALA A 6 21.63 -12.75 32.27
C ALA A 6 20.28 -12.03 32.18
N SER A 7 19.77 -11.47 33.31
CA SER A 7 18.53 -10.71 33.31
C SER A 7 18.66 -9.36 32.55
N GLN A 8 19.79 -8.68 32.65
CA GLN A 8 20.07 -7.47 31.89
C GLN A 8 20.22 -7.73 30.38
N SER A 9 20.89 -8.83 30.01
CA SER A 9 21.01 -9.25 28.61
C SER A 9 19.62 -9.54 27.98
N SER A 10 18.78 -10.27 28.69
CA SER A 10 17.42 -10.60 28.25
C SER A 10 16.55 -9.34 28.11
N GLY A 11 16.66 -8.39 29.04
CA GLY A 11 15.95 -7.11 28.98
C GLY A 11 16.38 -6.23 27.80
N ASN A 12 17.65 -6.24 27.42
CA ASN A 12 18.16 -5.51 26.27
C ASN A 12 17.68 -6.14 24.96
N ILE A 13 17.73 -7.47 24.83
CA ILE A 13 17.23 -8.18 23.65
C ILE A 13 15.74 -7.92 23.44
N GLN A 14 14.93 -7.93 24.51
CA GLN A 14 13.50 -7.63 24.40
C GLN A 14 13.24 -6.20 23.94
N LYS A 15 14.01 -5.22 24.43
CA LYS A 15 13.90 -3.82 23.98
C LYS A 15 14.31 -3.65 22.51
N ASP A 16 15.38 -4.31 22.08
CA ASP A 16 15.85 -4.25 20.71
C ASP A 16 14.85 -4.88 19.74
N VAL A 17 14.29 -6.04 20.10
CA VAL A 17 13.22 -6.70 19.34
C VAL A 17 11.96 -5.83 19.29
N ALA A 18 11.54 -5.25 20.43
CA ALA A 18 10.38 -4.37 20.48
C ALA A 18 10.59 -3.11 19.61
N ASN A 19 11.74 -2.46 19.69
CA ASN A 19 12.09 -1.29 18.88
C ASN A 19 12.13 -1.63 17.39
N HIS A 20 12.67 -2.79 17.04
CA HIS A 20 12.69 -3.27 15.66
C HIS A 20 11.27 -3.49 15.11
N ILE A 21 10.43 -4.20 15.86
CA ILE A 21 9.02 -4.42 15.49
C ILE A 21 8.26 -3.10 15.40
N MET A 22 8.42 -2.21 16.38
CA MET A 22 7.77 -0.90 16.38
C MET A 22 8.23 -0.05 15.19
N GLY A 23 9.49 -0.12 14.79
CA GLY A 23 10.00 0.57 13.60
C GLY A 23 9.35 0.11 12.29
N HIS A 24 8.94 -1.17 12.22
CA HIS A 24 8.24 -1.71 11.04
C HIS A 24 6.73 -1.47 11.05
N VAL A 25 6.10 -1.48 12.23
CA VAL A 25 4.63 -1.39 12.39
C VAL A 25 4.16 0.04 12.58
N SER A 26 4.96 0.91 13.24
CA SER A 26 4.57 2.30 13.46
C SER A 26 4.60 3.10 12.15
N ASN A 27 3.62 3.98 12.02
CA ASN A 27 3.49 4.86 10.86
C ASN A 27 4.69 5.82 10.73
N THR A 28 5.19 6.29 11.87
CA THR A 28 6.37 7.17 11.95
C THR A 28 7.10 6.97 13.24
N THR A 29 8.40 6.78 13.19
CA THR A 29 9.29 7.11 14.30
C THR A 29 9.59 8.60 14.25
N PRO A 30 9.69 9.31 15.41
CA PRO A 30 10.11 10.70 15.41
C PRO A 30 11.41 10.87 14.63
N GLY A 31 11.39 11.70 13.56
CA GLY A 31 12.54 11.93 12.69
C GLY A 31 12.63 11.11 11.40
N HIS A 32 11.63 10.27 11.08
CA HIS A 32 11.59 9.46 9.84
C HIS A 32 10.34 9.73 8.97
N HIS A 33 9.95 10.98 8.81
CA HIS A 33 9.01 11.36 7.75
C HIS A 33 9.76 11.43 6.42
N ILE A 34 9.12 10.98 5.33
CA ILE A 34 9.69 11.17 3.99
C ILE A 34 9.69 12.66 3.67
N TRP A 35 8.66 13.39 4.11
CA TRP A 35 8.54 14.84 4.09
C TRP A 35 7.96 15.31 5.40
N ASP A 36 8.75 16.03 6.19
CA ASP A 36 8.32 16.60 7.45
C ASP A 36 7.95 18.08 7.26
N LYS A 37 6.96 18.54 8.03
CA LYS A 37 6.61 19.96 8.12
C LYS A 37 7.79 20.84 8.52
N ALA A 38 8.75 20.29 9.28
CA ALA A 38 9.95 21.04 9.70
C ALA A 38 10.88 21.37 8.53
N ASP A 39 10.90 20.55 7.47
CA ASP A 39 11.78 20.72 6.31
C ASP A 39 11.19 21.67 5.25
N TYR A 40 9.88 21.93 5.29
CA TYR A 40 9.17 22.73 4.29
C TYR A 40 8.36 23.86 4.91
N PRO A 41 8.72 25.13 4.65
CA PRO A 41 8.05 26.30 5.26
C PRO A 41 6.57 26.42 4.87
N LEU A 42 6.18 25.93 3.70
CA LEU A 42 4.77 25.90 3.28
C LEU A 42 3.94 24.94 4.13
N LEU A 43 4.45 23.74 4.40
CA LEU A 43 3.78 22.75 5.26
C LEU A 43 3.66 23.25 6.69
N GLN A 44 4.70 23.91 7.18
CA GLN A 44 4.70 24.53 8.50
C GLN A 44 3.68 25.67 8.60
N SER A 45 3.55 26.49 7.55
CA SER A 45 2.53 27.56 7.49
C SER A 45 1.10 27.00 7.50
N ILE A 46 0.85 25.93 6.77
CA ILE A 46 -0.46 25.25 6.75
C ILE A 46 -0.77 24.66 8.12
N TYR A 47 0.19 24.01 8.76
CA TYR A 47 0.03 23.47 10.11
C TYR A 47 -0.29 24.58 11.12
N ASN A 48 0.44 25.70 11.08
CA ASN A 48 0.24 26.81 12.02
C ASN A 48 -1.10 27.52 11.84
N ASN A 49 -1.61 27.61 10.59
CA ASN A 49 -2.85 28.32 10.29
C ASN A 49 -4.11 27.45 10.44
N PHE A 50 -4.03 26.17 10.10
CA PHE A 50 -5.18 25.28 10.02
C PHE A 50 -5.11 24.10 10.99
N GLY A 51 -3.99 23.86 11.66
CA GLY A 51 -3.78 22.72 12.55
C GLY A 51 -3.71 21.37 11.84
N ILE A 52 -3.62 21.38 10.49
CA ILE A 52 -3.60 20.16 9.67
C ILE A 52 -2.15 19.76 9.40
N ASP A 53 -1.78 18.57 9.84
CA ASP A 53 -0.45 17.98 9.56
C ASP A 53 -0.47 17.26 8.21
N LEU A 54 0.17 17.85 7.21
CA LEU A 54 0.33 17.28 5.87
C LEU A 54 1.68 16.55 5.69
N SER A 55 2.35 16.20 6.75
CA SER A 55 3.59 15.41 6.67
C SER A 55 3.31 14.06 6.00
N ILE A 56 4.09 13.72 4.97
CA ILE A 56 3.91 12.46 4.23
C ILE A 56 4.62 11.35 4.98
N SER A 57 3.84 10.53 5.65
CA SER A 57 4.34 9.34 6.32
C SER A 57 4.59 8.19 5.35
N LYS A 58 5.37 7.21 5.77
CA LYS A 58 5.64 5.98 5.03
C LYS A 58 4.35 5.30 4.53
N HIS A 59 3.31 5.27 5.36
CA HIS A 59 2.04 4.61 5.01
C HIS A 59 1.24 5.39 3.96
N VAL A 60 1.25 6.73 4.03
CA VAL A 60 0.61 7.58 3.01
C VAL A 60 1.29 7.40 1.65
N PHE A 61 2.63 7.38 1.64
CA PHE A 61 3.39 7.12 0.42
C PHE A 61 3.07 5.74 -0.16
N MET A 62 3.01 4.70 0.68
CA MET A 62 2.63 3.34 0.26
C MET A 62 1.22 3.29 -0.32
N LEU A 63 0.28 3.98 0.30
CA LEU A 63 -1.11 4.04 -0.17
C LEU A 63 -1.19 4.70 -1.56
N TRP A 64 -0.45 5.77 -1.80
CA TRP A 64 -0.36 6.40 -3.11
C TRP A 64 0.30 5.49 -4.16
N LEU A 65 1.36 4.79 -3.76
CA LEU A 65 2.03 3.82 -4.62
C LEU A 65 1.07 2.70 -5.05
N VAL A 66 0.30 2.14 -4.10
CA VAL A 66 -0.72 1.11 -4.37
C VAL A 66 -1.78 1.66 -5.32
N ALA A 67 -2.32 2.85 -5.07
CA ALA A 67 -3.32 3.47 -5.93
C ALA A 67 -2.82 3.67 -7.37
N LEU A 68 -1.56 4.11 -7.52
CA LEU A 68 -0.91 4.27 -8.82
C LEU A 68 -0.75 2.92 -9.53
N ILE A 69 -0.26 1.89 -8.84
CA ILE A 69 -0.08 0.56 -9.42
C ILE A 69 -1.41 -0.04 -9.86
N VAL A 70 -2.45 0.04 -9.01
CA VAL A 70 -3.81 -0.41 -9.39
C VAL A 70 -4.30 0.34 -10.62
N GLY A 71 -4.13 1.66 -10.66
CA GLY A 71 -4.48 2.47 -11.82
C GLY A 71 -3.77 2.01 -13.10
N VAL A 72 -2.46 1.80 -13.04
CA VAL A 72 -1.67 1.34 -14.18
C VAL A 72 -2.07 -0.07 -14.62
N VAL A 73 -2.16 -1.01 -13.69
CA VAL A 73 -2.40 -2.44 -13.98
C VAL A 73 -3.83 -2.70 -14.46
N VAL A 74 -4.79 -1.92 -14.02
CA VAL A 74 -6.20 -2.08 -14.40
C VAL A 74 -6.60 -1.13 -15.55
N ILE A 75 -6.32 0.17 -15.42
CA ILE A 75 -6.83 1.17 -16.36
C ILE A 75 -6.15 1.07 -17.73
N ILE A 76 -4.83 0.86 -17.77
CA ILE A 76 -4.09 0.81 -19.04
C ILE A 76 -4.54 -0.38 -19.91
N PRO A 77 -4.59 -1.64 -19.43
CA PRO A 77 -5.06 -2.74 -20.25
C PRO A 77 -6.51 -2.60 -20.69
N VAL A 78 -7.39 -2.10 -19.81
CA VAL A 78 -8.81 -1.88 -20.14
C VAL A 78 -8.94 -0.85 -21.26
N ARG A 79 -8.26 0.30 -21.16
CA ARG A 79 -8.27 1.31 -22.20
C ARG A 79 -7.66 0.82 -23.52
N ALA A 80 -6.55 0.08 -23.44
CA ALA A 80 -5.92 -0.49 -24.62
C ALA A 80 -6.83 -1.50 -25.33
N PHE A 81 -7.57 -2.31 -24.56
CA PHE A 81 -8.56 -3.25 -25.11
C PHE A 81 -9.73 -2.53 -25.79
N LEU A 82 -10.31 -1.53 -25.11
CA LEU A 82 -11.42 -0.74 -25.67
C LEU A 82 -11.04 0.00 -26.94
N ASN A 83 -9.82 0.53 -27.02
CA ASN A 83 -9.33 1.26 -28.21
C ASN A 83 -9.04 0.34 -29.40
N ARG A 84 -8.73 -0.96 -29.17
CA ARG A 84 -8.48 -1.91 -30.26
C ARG A 84 -9.76 -2.44 -30.91
N GLY A 85 -10.90 -2.33 -30.22
CA GLY A 85 -12.17 -2.86 -30.72
C GLY A 85 -12.21 -4.40 -30.78
N ASP A 86 -11.25 -5.08 -30.14
CA ASP A 86 -11.21 -6.54 -30.07
C ASP A 86 -12.41 -7.05 -29.28
N GLN A 87 -13.11 -8.04 -29.81
CA GLN A 87 -14.30 -8.61 -29.14
C GLN A 87 -13.94 -9.69 -28.09
N VAL A 88 -12.74 -10.25 -28.20
CA VAL A 88 -12.29 -11.32 -27.30
C VAL A 88 -11.04 -10.90 -26.56
N PRO A 89 -11.10 -10.79 -25.22
CA PRO A 89 -9.94 -10.48 -24.42
C PRO A 89 -8.91 -11.60 -24.46
N LYS A 90 -7.62 -11.23 -24.54
CA LYS A 90 -6.50 -12.17 -24.60
C LYS A 90 -5.46 -11.84 -23.53
N GLY A 91 -4.75 -12.87 -23.04
CA GLY A 91 -3.67 -12.69 -22.07
C GLY A 91 -4.13 -12.09 -20.75
N TRP A 92 -3.45 -11.03 -20.30
CA TRP A 92 -3.73 -10.37 -19.03
C TRP A 92 -5.17 -9.84 -18.91
N MET A 93 -5.72 -9.35 -20.01
CA MET A 93 -7.10 -8.84 -20.04
C MET A 93 -8.13 -9.93 -19.75
N ASN A 94 -7.90 -11.16 -20.24
CA ASN A 94 -8.75 -12.31 -19.94
C ASN A 94 -8.71 -12.67 -18.43
N ALA A 95 -7.55 -12.57 -17.80
CA ALA A 95 -7.42 -12.81 -16.36
C ALA A 95 -8.17 -11.73 -15.56
N LEU A 96 -8.04 -10.44 -15.93
CA LEU A 96 -8.79 -9.36 -15.30
C LEU A 96 -10.30 -9.55 -15.45
N GLU A 97 -10.76 -9.90 -16.66
CA GLU A 97 -12.18 -10.15 -16.90
C GLU A 97 -12.70 -11.32 -16.05
N ALA A 98 -11.97 -12.41 -15.96
CA ALA A 98 -12.34 -13.56 -15.14
C ALA A 98 -12.48 -13.18 -13.66
N VAL A 99 -11.56 -12.38 -13.11
CA VAL A 99 -11.63 -11.90 -11.73
C VAL A 99 -12.81 -10.95 -11.55
N VAL A 100 -13.03 -10.03 -12.48
CA VAL A 100 -14.17 -9.10 -12.42
C VAL A 100 -15.51 -9.85 -12.46
N GLN A 101 -15.66 -10.83 -13.36
CA GLN A 101 -16.86 -11.67 -13.45
C GLN A 101 -17.05 -12.48 -12.17
N PHE A 102 -16.00 -13.09 -11.66
CA PHE A 102 -16.08 -13.86 -10.41
C PHE A 102 -16.58 -12.98 -9.24
N ILE A 103 -15.98 -11.81 -9.04
CA ILE A 103 -16.40 -10.92 -7.95
C ILE A 103 -17.83 -10.44 -8.15
N ARG A 104 -18.20 -10.03 -9.38
CA ARG A 104 -19.54 -9.56 -9.69
C ARG A 104 -20.60 -10.64 -9.46
N ASP A 105 -20.36 -11.83 -10.00
CA ASP A 105 -21.40 -12.88 -10.06
C ASP A 105 -21.45 -13.73 -8.78
N SER A 106 -20.29 -13.99 -8.16
CA SER A 106 -20.22 -14.82 -6.95
C SER A 106 -20.28 -14.04 -5.65
N ILE A 107 -19.93 -12.74 -5.64
CA ILE A 107 -19.91 -11.95 -4.41
C ILE A 107 -20.95 -10.83 -4.45
N VAL A 108 -20.91 -9.97 -5.47
CA VAL A 108 -21.77 -8.79 -5.50
C VAL A 108 -23.23 -9.17 -5.71
N LYS A 109 -23.52 -9.93 -6.77
CA LYS A 109 -24.87 -10.29 -7.18
C LYS A 109 -25.69 -10.99 -6.10
N PRO A 110 -25.18 -12.02 -5.38
CA PRO A 110 -25.93 -12.68 -4.32
C PRO A 110 -26.24 -11.77 -3.12
N ASN A 111 -25.38 -10.75 -2.87
CA ASN A 111 -25.51 -9.88 -1.69
C ASN A 111 -26.37 -8.64 -1.93
N VAL A 112 -26.31 -8.05 -3.13
CA VAL A 112 -27.04 -6.79 -3.44
C VAL A 112 -28.23 -6.99 -4.36
N GLY A 113 -28.37 -8.17 -4.97
CA GLY A 113 -29.44 -8.50 -5.92
C GLY A 113 -29.22 -7.91 -7.32
N ASP A 114 -29.89 -8.48 -8.33
CA ASP A 114 -29.73 -8.13 -9.74
C ASP A 114 -29.93 -6.64 -10.05
N LYS A 115 -30.85 -6.00 -9.36
CA LYS A 115 -31.18 -4.58 -9.59
C LYS A 115 -30.02 -3.65 -9.28
N TRP A 116 -29.21 -3.97 -8.29
CA TRP A 116 -28.19 -3.07 -7.76
C TRP A 116 -26.76 -3.47 -8.14
N VAL A 117 -26.58 -4.62 -8.81
CA VAL A 117 -25.26 -5.14 -9.19
C VAL A 117 -24.45 -4.11 -9.95
N MET A 118 -25.02 -3.47 -10.97
CA MET A 118 -24.31 -2.50 -11.82
C MET A 118 -23.85 -1.26 -11.06
N THR A 119 -24.59 -0.85 -10.03
CA THR A 119 -24.26 0.32 -9.21
C THR A 119 -23.15 0.03 -8.20
N TRP A 120 -23.20 -1.14 -7.55
CA TRP A 120 -22.27 -1.48 -6.48
C TRP A 120 -20.99 -2.20 -6.95
N SER A 121 -21.04 -2.89 -8.10
CA SER A 121 -19.87 -3.60 -8.63
C SER A 121 -18.62 -2.72 -8.76
N PRO A 122 -18.67 -1.49 -9.32
CA PRO A 122 -17.47 -0.68 -9.47
C PRO A 122 -16.78 -0.36 -8.14
N ILE A 123 -17.57 -0.06 -7.10
CA ILE A 123 -17.05 0.29 -5.77
C ILE A 123 -16.40 -0.94 -5.13
N ILE A 124 -17.09 -2.08 -5.14
CA ILE A 124 -16.60 -3.33 -4.55
C ILE A 124 -15.35 -3.82 -5.28
N LEU A 125 -15.32 -3.74 -6.62
CA LEU A 125 -14.14 -4.08 -7.42
C LEU A 125 -12.95 -3.17 -7.13
N THR A 126 -13.19 -1.86 -6.95
CA THR A 126 -12.13 -0.92 -6.57
C THR A 126 -11.51 -1.30 -5.23
N PHE A 127 -12.33 -1.56 -4.22
CA PHE A 127 -11.84 -2.02 -2.91
C PHE A 127 -11.13 -3.36 -3.01
N PHE A 128 -11.67 -4.31 -3.76
CA PHE A 128 -11.05 -5.61 -3.95
C PHE A 128 -9.65 -5.49 -4.54
N PHE A 129 -9.49 -4.81 -5.67
CA PHE A 129 -8.19 -4.62 -6.29
C PHE A 129 -7.23 -3.82 -5.41
N PHE A 130 -7.72 -2.77 -4.77
CA PHE A 130 -6.89 -1.97 -3.86
C PHE A 130 -6.33 -2.81 -2.71
N ILE A 131 -7.18 -3.58 -2.03
CA ILE A 131 -6.77 -4.46 -0.92
C ILE A 131 -5.85 -5.58 -1.42
N LEU A 132 -6.15 -6.19 -2.57
CA LEU A 132 -5.32 -7.23 -3.17
C LEU A 132 -3.89 -6.73 -3.45
N PHE A 133 -3.76 -5.58 -4.11
CA PHE A 133 -2.45 -4.99 -4.40
C PHE A 133 -1.76 -4.44 -3.16
N ALA A 134 -2.49 -3.87 -2.20
CA ALA A 134 -1.91 -3.41 -0.94
C ALA A 134 -1.27 -4.57 -0.16
N ASN A 135 -1.97 -5.71 -0.07
CA ASN A 135 -1.42 -6.90 0.56
C ASN A 135 -0.26 -7.49 -0.25
N GLY A 136 -0.39 -7.56 -1.58
CA GLY A 136 0.68 -8.06 -2.45
C GLY A 136 1.97 -7.25 -2.31
N ILE A 137 1.88 -5.93 -2.31
CA ILE A 137 3.04 -5.03 -2.14
C ILE A 137 3.61 -5.13 -0.72
N GLY A 138 2.76 -5.25 0.31
CA GLY A 138 3.19 -5.43 1.69
C GLY A 138 3.97 -6.72 1.95
N MET A 139 3.70 -7.77 1.15
CA MET A 139 4.45 -9.03 1.21
C MET A 139 5.84 -8.94 0.55
N ILE A 140 6.04 -8.01 -0.38
CA ILE A 140 7.33 -7.80 -1.04
C ILE A 140 8.10 -6.75 -0.24
N PRO A 141 9.29 -7.06 0.32
CA PRO A 141 10.10 -6.10 1.08
C PRO A 141 10.76 -5.08 0.14
N ILE A 142 9.94 -4.24 -0.52
CA ILE A 142 10.39 -3.28 -1.55
C ILE A 142 11.42 -2.31 -0.98
N PHE A 143 11.24 -1.88 0.28
CA PHE A 143 12.18 -0.96 0.93
C PHE A 143 13.51 -1.62 1.29
N ASP A 144 13.50 -2.91 1.66
CA ASP A 144 14.74 -3.64 1.93
C ASP A 144 15.51 -3.86 0.62
N PHE A 145 14.81 -4.09 -0.48
CA PHE A 145 15.39 -4.22 -1.80
C PHE A 145 15.99 -2.89 -2.31
N LEU A 146 15.28 -1.78 -2.14
CA LEU A 146 15.79 -0.43 -2.47
C LEU A 146 16.98 -0.03 -1.58
N GLY A 147 16.95 -0.38 -0.31
CA GLY A 147 18.06 -0.16 0.63
C GLY A 147 19.30 -0.98 0.29
N ALA A 148 19.12 -2.22 -0.15
CA ALA A 148 20.22 -3.08 -0.60
C ALA A 148 20.85 -2.56 -1.90
N THR A 149 20.04 -2.05 -2.84
CA THR A 149 20.52 -1.48 -4.12
C THR A 149 21.34 -0.20 -3.88
N ASN A 150 20.93 0.62 -2.91
CA ASN A 150 21.68 1.83 -2.55
C ASN A 150 23.06 1.51 -1.96
N ARG A 151 23.18 0.44 -1.17
CA ARG A 151 24.49 -0.02 -0.67
C ARG A 151 25.41 -0.51 -1.78
N PHE A 152 24.85 -1.22 -2.75
CA PHE A 152 25.61 -1.76 -3.89
C PHE A 152 26.08 -0.68 -4.89
N LEU A 153 25.39 0.46 -4.97
CA LEU A 153 25.73 1.56 -5.86
C LEU A 153 26.70 2.58 -5.23
N LEU A 154 26.89 2.52 -3.90
CA LEU A 154 27.75 3.43 -3.15
C LEU A 154 29.11 2.80 -2.74
N GLU A 155 29.33 1.50 -2.99
CA GLU A 155 30.62 0.81 -2.94
C GLU A 155 31.27 0.75 -4.33
#